data_9498e5f3f404876dddc139e63e183084
#
_entry.id   9498e5f3f404876dddc139e63e183084
#
_cell.length_a   1.000
_cell.length_b   1.000
_cell.length_c   1.000
_cell.angle_alpha   90.00
_cell.angle_beta   90.00
_cell.angle_gamma   90.00
#
_symmetry.space_group_name_H-M   'P 1'
#
loop_
_entity.id
_entity.type
_entity.pdbx_description
1 polymer ?
#
loop_
_entity_poly.entity_id
_entity_poly.type
_entity_poly.pdbx_seq_one_letter_code
_entity_poly.pdbx_strand_id
1 'polypeptide(L)'
;MLSLLLACTSDPEPTPAAGSPLGIPLVHDGVLYAGAAAIDVTPEIRETFTDLDGDSTWDGDEPYVDADGSGTFDPVWIAGYGPLRPANGVHDPVWARAVVVAIDGEYVALVGLDLVGLGHPRIWQARDALVADGFAPERLIVSSTHDHQGPDTMGLWGNPIGGIPGFDPAYQDRIAQAIEQAVRDAAAAMVPVDLTVGRVAMRDRGPWMNGPRFGGKNPDERFHGMIHDGRDPVVVSDQLLVLQGVGDAGTVFTLTNWSGHPEVRSESNNDLSSDWVGVTRAVLEAEYGGIAVHLPESLGGMQSALNGQLPLVLDDGTHVLATCDAAAVADPADADCFGQPEGADRIDADGDHVPVWAEQDSWAFVTSHGWAIAEAAIDALAAGAPVTGPLRVDREPFVLPISNEAYNVLGPIGLFDIGLDQAITDSAACPEVSDDVLGCFEAHVFRLELGPVGFLSVPGELLPELAWGLPTDDPRWVTEAADPAARGADATYFWQHDPDCTATVPDYEACRDTLAIGDCDCLTLHAWPYRLSDQPGRAPLLDHLDTEYRAMIGMADSYFSYVIPEPDFNRAVSLFTDDGDHYEDTVSAASVFADRVLDAHQRLADRWAR
;
A
#
# COMPACT_ATOMS: atom_id res chain seq x y z
N MET A 1 -28.23 12.02 46.97
CA MET A 1 -27.57 11.25 45.93
C MET A 1 -27.38 12.18 44.76
N LEU A 2 -26.18 12.72 44.64
CA LEU A 2 -25.80 13.65 43.59
C LEU A 2 -25.04 12.80 42.53
N SER A 3 -25.69 12.53 41.41
CA SER A 3 -25.03 11.89 40.25
C SER A 3 -24.15 12.95 39.59
N LEU A 4 -22.84 12.78 39.69
CA LEU A 4 -21.90 13.48 38.82
C LEU A 4 -22.01 12.83 37.43
N LEU A 5 -22.56 13.56 36.49
CA LEU A 5 -22.37 13.37 35.07
C LEU A 5 -20.91 13.76 34.76
N LEU A 6 -20.01 12.78 34.66
CA LEU A 6 -18.77 12.98 33.92
C LEU A 6 -19.15 12.91 32.43
N ALA A 7 -19.29 14.06 31.81
CA ALA A 7 -19.21 14.15 30.36
C ALA A 7 -17.76 13.84 29.99
N CYS A 8 -17.50 12.72 29.29
CA CYS A 8 -16.27 12.56 28.50
C CYS A 8 -16.35 13.61 27.40
N THR A 9 -15.80 14.77 27.66
CA THR A 9 -15.43 15.70 26.60
C THR A 9 -14.21 15.07 25.94
N SER A 10 -14.31 14.71 24.66
CA SER A 10 -13.13 14.66 23.81
C SER A 10 -12.34 15.92 24.13
N ASP A 11 -11.09 15.79 24.52
CA ASP A 11 -10.24 16.95 24.71
C ASP A 11 -10.30 17.76 23.41
N PRO A 12 -10.54 19.08 23.47
CA PRO A 12 -10.58 19.88 22.27
C PRO A 12 -9.21 19.77 21.60
N GLU A 13 -9.20 19.51 20.28
CA GLU A 13 -7.97 19.54 19.49
C GLU A 13 -7.14 20.77 19.88
N PRO A 14 -5.81 20.62 20.07
CA PRO A 14 -4.96 21.75 20.43
C PRO A 14 -5.08 22.84 19.35
N THR A 15 -5.37 24.05 19.76
CA THR A 15 -5.54 25.19 18.84
C THR A 15 -4.16 25.68 18.38
N PRO A 16 -3.91 25.82 17.06
CA PRO A 16 -2.64 26.30 16.53
C PRO A 16 -2.23 27.66 17.13
N ALA A 17 -0.96 27.84 17.41
CA ALA A 17 -0.42 29.12 17.85
C ALA A 17 -0.51 30.17 16.71
N ALA A 18 -0.76 31.44 17.06
CA ALA A 18 -0.82 32.52 16.07
C ALA A 18 0.58 32.81 15.50
N GLY A 19 0.80 32.46 14.22
CA GLY A 19 2.06 32.69 13.49
C GLY A 19 2.15 31.82 12.25
N SER A 20 3.19 32.00 11.45
CA SER A 20 3.50 31.08 10.35
C SER A 20 4.01 29.74 10.94
N PRO A 21 3.33 28.60 10.73
CA PRO A 21 3.75 27.34 11.30
C PRO A 21 5.10 26.93 10.70
N LEU A 22 6.05 26.54 11.53
CA LEU A 22 7.38 26.04 11.11
C LEU A 22 8.14 26.96 10.13
N GLY A 23 7.76 28.24 10.00
CA GLY A 23 8.35 29.16 9.02
C GLY A 23 7.86 28.97 7.58
N ILE A 24 6.82 28.18 7.34
CA ILE A 24 6.24 27.93 6.01
C ILE A 24 5.83 29.26 5.37
N PRO A 25 6.21 29.54 4.10
CA PRO A 25 5.82 30.76 3.39
C PRO A 25 4.31 30.80 3.15
N LEU A 26 3.58 31.59 3.95
CA LEU A 26 2.13 31.78 3.81
C LEU A 26 1.83 33.11 3.10
N VAL A 27 2.54 33.39 2.01
CA VAL A 27 2.36 34.58 1.20
C VAL A 27 1.36 34.36 0.07
N HIS A 28 0.61 35.40 -0.30
CA HIS A 28 -0.35 35.37 -1.40
C HIS A 28 0.26 36.03 -2.63
N ASP A 29 1.19 35.35 -3.28
CA ASP A 29 1.95 35.84 -4.45
C ASP A 29 1.82 34.93 -5.68
N GLY A 30 1.04 33.85 -5.58
CA GLY A 30 0.86 32.85 -6.62
C GLY A 30 2.09 31.96 -6.84
N VAL A 31 3.10 32.07 -5.96
CA VAL A 31 4.32 31.25 -6.03
C VAL A 31 4.10 29.97 -5.22
N LEU A 32 4.45 28.83 -5.84
CA LEU A 32 4.45 27.54 -5.18
C LEU A 32 5.81 27.34 -4.51
N TYR A 33 5.77 26.99 -3.24
CA TYR A 33 6.96 26.66 -2.44
C TYR A 33 6.94 25.19 -2.09
N ALA A 34 8.10 24.54 -2.12
CA ALA A 34 8.24 23.18 -1.63
C ALA A 34 9.57 22.98 -0.93
N GLY A 35 9.58 22.06 0.03
CA GLY A 35 10.76 21.54 0.68
C GLY A 35 10.60 20.06 0.96
N ALA A 36 11.72 19.36 1.06
CA ALA A 36 11.72 17.92 1.33
C ALA A 36 12.86 17.54 2.28
N ALA A 37 12.64 16.45 3.03
CA ALA A 37 13.64 15.89 3.94
C ALA A 37 13.45 14.39 4.10
N ALA A 38 14.52 13.70 4.51
CA ALA A 38 14.52 12.27 4.79
C ALA A 38 15.25 12.01 6.12
N ILE A 39 14.65 11.19 6.98
CA ILE A 39 15.20 10.78 8.27
C ILE A 39 15.36 9.26 8.25
N ASP A 40 16.58 8.78 8.49
CA ASP A 40 16.87 7.36 8.63
C ASP A 40 16.23 6.82 9.94
N VAL A 41 15.37 5.83 9.80
CA VAL A 41 14.67 5.18 10.90
C VAL A 41 15.07 3.73 11.10
N THR A 42 16.11 3.26 10.40
CA THR A 42 16.60 1.89 10.49
C THR A 42 16.92 1.52 11.95
N PRO A 43 16.30 0.49 12.51
CA PRO A 43 16.61 0.06 13.87
C PRO A 43 17.99 -0.58 13.96
N GLU A 44 18.60 -0.54 15.13
CA GLU A 44 19.83 -1.27 15.42
C GLU A 44 19.51 -2.77 15.60
N ILE A 45 20.13 -3.63 14.81
CA ILE A 45 20.00 -5.08 14.95
C ILE A 45 20.97 -5.53 16.04
N ARG A 46 20.46 -5.93 17.19
CA ARG A 46 21.25 -6.37 18.34
C ARG A 46 21.18 -7.87 18.55
N GLU A 47 20.00 -8.43 18.38
CA GLU A 47 19.74 -9.85 18.52
C GLU A 47 19.55 -10.49 17.16
N THR A 48 20.21 -11.59 16.94
CA THR A 48 20.21 -12.34 15.68
C THR A 48 20.09 -13.82 15.99
N PHE A 49 19.67 -14.62 15.01
CA PHE A 49 19.59 -16.06 15.15
C PHE A 49 20.44 -16.77 14.09
N THR A 50 20.65 -18.06 14.29
CA THR A 50 21.28 -18.93 13.30
C THR A 50 20.20 -19.81 12.72
N ASP A 51 19.76 -19.46 11.51
CA ASP A 51 18.84 -20.26 10.71
C ASP A 51 19.53 -21.59 10.33
N LEU A 52 19.01 -22.69 10.85
CA LEU A 52 19.62 -24.02 10.70
C LEU A 52 19.03 -24.81 9.53
N ASP A 53 17.80 -24.57 9.16
CA ASP A 53 17.10 -25.28 8.09
C ASP A 53 16.87 -24.43 6.82
N GLY A 54 17.12 -23.12 6.90
CA GLY A 54 17.13 -22.22 5.75
C GLY A 54 15.76 -21.71 5.36
N ASP A 55 14.80 -21.67 6.31
CA ASP A 55 13.44 -21.23 6.05
C ASP A 55 13.18 -19.75 6.39
N SER A 56 14.20 -19.04 6.92
CA SER A 56 14.17 -17.65 7.35
C SER A 56 13.28 -17.36 8.56
N THR A 57 12.78 -18.39 9.24
CA THR A 57 11.87 -18.31 10.38
C THR A 57 12.54 -18.85 11.65
N TRP A 58 12.31 -18.26 12.79
CA TRP A 58 12.87 -18.75 14.05
C TRP A 58 11.95 -19.79 14.71
N ASP A 59 12.39 -21.02 14.77
CA ASP A 59 11.64 -22.17 15.30
C ASP A 59 11.65 -22.32 16.83
N GLY A 60 12.34 -21.45 17.54
CA GLY A 60 12.38 -21.45 19.00
C GLY A 60 13.43 -22.39 19.63
N ASP A 61 13.97 -23.37 18.91
CA ASP A 61 15.11 -24.21 19.30
C ASP A 61 16.40 -23.87 18.57
N GLU A 62 16.34 -22.90 17.66
CA GLU A 62 17.49 -22.38 16.97
C GLU A 62 18.34 -21.45 17.85
N PRO A 63 19.67 -21.50 17.66
CA PRO A 63 20.58 -20.66 18.42
C PRO A 63 20.38 -19.16 18.12
N TYR A 64 20.35 -18.34 19.14
CA TYR A 64 20.27 -16.90 19.00
C TYR A 64 21.29 -16.17 19.89
N VAL A 65 21.52 -14.90 19.61
CA VAL A 65 22.31 -13.99 20.39
C VAL A 65 21.41 -13.22 21.36
N ASP A 66 21.52 -13.50 22.66
CA ASP A 66 20.84 -12.73 23.72
C ASP A 66 21.77 -11.54 24.09
N ALA A 67 21.53 -10.40 23.45
CA ALA A 67 22.46 -9.27 23.56
C ALA A 67 22.26 -8.44 24.83
N ASP A 68 21.07 -8.45 25.40
CA ASP A 68 20.74 -7.71 26.63
C ASP A 68 20.74 -8.56 27.90
N GLY A 69 20.81 -9.89 27.75
CA GLY A 69 20.83 -10.84 28.86
C GLY A 69 19.46 -11.08 29.48
N SER A 70 18.36 -10.83 28.73
CA SER A 70 16.98 -11.05 29.17
C SER A 70 16.66 -12.53 29.35
N GLY A 71 17.32 -13.41 28.59
CA GLY A 71 17.03 -14.83 28.50
C GLY A 71 15.88 -15.16 27.57
N THR A 72 15.41 -14.18 26.81
CA THR A 72 14.39 -14.30 25.75
C THR A 72 14.97 -13.80 24.43
N PHE A 73 14.46 -14.31 23.31
CA PHE A 73 14.82 -13.79 22.00
C PHE A 73 13.78 -12.73 21.60
N ASP A 74 14.21 -11.48 21.60
CA ASP A 74 13.39 -10.30 21.27
C ASP A 74 14.08 -9.41 20.21
N PRO A 75 14.30 -9.97 19.02
CA PRO A 75 14.95 -9.29 17.91
C PRO A 75 14.06 -8.21 17.30
N VAL A 76 14.58 -7.50 16.32
CA VAL A 76 13.74 -6.75 15.38
C VAL A 76 13.03 -7.76 14.47
N TRP A 77 11.73 -7.81 14.54
CA TRP A 77 10.91 -8.66 13.67
C TRP A 77 10.65 -7.96 12.34
N ILE A 78 10.72 -8.71 11.24
CA ILE A 78 10.37 -8.21 9.90
C ILE A 78 8.88 -8.46 9.66
N ALA A 79 8.17 -7.41 9.22
CA ALA A 79 6.74 -7.47 8.95
C ALA A 79 6.39 -8.09 7.58
N GLY A 80 5.12 -8.33 7.35
CA GLY A 80 4.50 -8.49 6.03
C GLY A 80 4.13 -9.91 5.63
N TYR A 81 4.92 -10.92 5.99
CA TYR A 81 4.63 -12.33 5.73
C TYR A 81 4.24 -13.07 7.03
N GLY A 82 4.60 -14.33 7.16
CA GLY A 82 4.36 -15.09 8.39
C GLY A 82 5.07 -14.47 9.63
N PRO A 83 4.61 -14.79 10.84
CA PRO A 83 5.28 -14.38 12.07
C PRO A 83 6.62 -15.10 12.24
N LEU A 84 7.41 -14.67 13.25
CA LEU A 84 8.69 -15.28 13.63
C LEU A 84 9.82 -15.12 12.61
N ARG A 85 9.78 -14.07 11.81
CA ARG A 85 10.86 -13.72 10.87
C ARG A 85 11.74 -12.61 11.46
N PRO A 86 12.86 -12.95 12.14
CA PRO A 86 13.73 -11.96 12.77
C PRO A 86 14.73 -11.36 11.78
N ALA A 87 15.08 -10.10 11.98
CA ALA A 87 16.12 -9.45 11.20
C ALA A 87 17.51 -9.89 11.69
N ASN A 88 18.36 -10.36 10.78
CA ASN A 88 19.77 -10.67 11.01
C ASN A 88 20.72 -9.59 10.53
N GLY A 89 20.24 -8.66 9.69
CA GLY A 89 21.02 -7.58 9.11
C GLY A 89 20.18 -6.49 8.49
N VAL A 90 20.84 -5.61 7.78
CA VAL A 90 20.24 -4.51 7.01
C VAL A 90 20.87 -4.54 5.62
N HIS A 91 20.04 -4.75 4.59
CA HIS A 91 20.49 -4.63 3.20
C HIS A 91 20.56 -3.17 2.78
N ASP A 92 19.50 -2.41 3.04
CA ASP A 92 19.43 -0.98 2.82
C ASP A 92 18.54 -0.30 3.89
N PRO A 93 18.74 1.00 4.15
CA PRO A 93 18.02 1.68 5.22
C PRO A 93 16.55 1.91 4.91
N VAL A 94 15.73 1.92 5.98
CA VAL A 94 14.33 2.31 5.97
C VAL A 94 14.16 3.76 6.45
N TRP A 95 13.20 4.50 5.89
CA TRP A 95 13.14 5.95 5.99
C TRP A 95 11.77 6.49 6.39
N ALA A 96 11.78 7.65 7.05
CA ALA A 96 10.67 8.61 7.08
C ALA A 96 11.01 9.78 6.15
N ARG A 97 10.21 10.01 5.09
CA ARG A 97 10.49 11.01 4.06
C ARG A 97 9.31 11.96 3.92
N ALA A 98 9.57 13.26 4.03
CA ALA A 98 8.54 14.29 3.99
C ALA A 98 8.71 15.25 2.82
N VAL A 99 7.58 15.67 2.25
CA VAL A 99 7.47 16.82 1.34
C VAL A 99 6.46 17.79 1.95
N VAL A 100 6.85 19.07 2.05
CA VAL A 100 5.95 20.16 2.41
C VAL A 100 5.75 21.04 1.19
N VAL A 101 4.48 21.31 0.84
CA VAL A 101 4.09 22.17 -0.28
C VAL A 101 3.23 23.32 0.24
N ALA A 102 3.44 24.53 -0.25
CA ALA A 102 2.62 25.70 0.11
C ALA A 102 2.41 26.64 -1.09
N ILE A 103 1.21 27.20 -1.17
CA ILE A 103 0.86 28.24 -2.14
C ILE A 103 -0.30 29.09 -1.59
N ASP A 104 -0.21 30.42 -1.75
CA ASP A 104 -1.28 31.36 -1.42
C ASP A 104 -1.90 31.22 -0.01
N GLY A 105 -1.07 30.92 0.98
CA GLY A 105 -1.49 30.79 2.37
C GLY A 105 -1.96 29.38 2.78
N GLU A 106 -2.08 28.45 1.82
CA GLU A 106 -2.39 27.05 2.06
C GLU A 106 -1.12 26.20 2.05
N TYR A 107 -1.10 25.10 2.80
CA TYR A 107 0.04 24.18 2.84
C TYR A 107 -0.40 22.77 3.19
N VAL A 108 0.46 21.79 2.88
CA VAL A 108 0.30 20.39 3.25
C VAL A 108 1.67 19.75 3.45
N ALA A 109 1.77 18.82 4.39
CA ALA A 109 2.89 17.91 4.52
C ALA A 109 2.44 16.48 4.17
N LEU A 110 3.18 15.84 3.28
CA LEU A 110 3.03 14.44 2.90
C LEU A 110 4.24 13.68 3.42
N VAL A 111 4.03 12.59 4.14
CA VAL A 111 5.11 11.77 4.71
C VAL A 111 4.93 10.32 4.27
N GLY A 112 5.95 9.74 3.66
CA GLY A 112 6.07 8.31 3.37
C GLY A 112 6.98 7.63 4.39
N LEU A 113 6.56 6.47 4.90
CA LEU A 113 7.30 5.65 5.87
C LEU A 113 7.57 4.27 5.27
N ASP A 114 8.81 3.79 5.32
CA ASP A 114 9.16 2.43 4.90
C ASP A 114 8.82 1.43 6.02
N LEU A 115 7.53 1.22 6.20
CA LEU A 115 6.92 0.35 7.19
C LEU A 115 5.72 -0.36 6.56
N VAL A 116 5.37 -1.52 7.08
CA VAL A 116 4.13 -2.21 6.67
C VAL A 116 2.90 -1.39 7.02
N GLY A 117 2.92 -0.73 8.16
CA GLY A 117 1.87 0.14 8.68
C GLY A 117 2.30 0.82 9.96
N LEU A 118 1.55 1.82 10.39
CA LEU A 118 1.76 2.49 11.67
C LEU A 118 0.40 2.81 12.31
N GLY A 119 0.21 2.40 13.55
CA GLY A 119 -1.00 2.70 14.31
C GLY A 119 -1.21 4.20 14.52
N HIS A 120 -2.48 4.63 14.47
CA HIS A 120 -2.85 6.05 14.66
C HIS A 120 -2.28 6.71 15.92
N PRO A 121 -2.06 6.03 17.08
CA PRO A 121 -1.51 6.69 18.25
C PRO A 121 -0.16 7.36 17.99
N ARG A 122 0.70 6.74 17.18
CA ARG A 122 2.04 7.26 16.86
C ARG A 122 1.98 8.41 15.87
N ILE A 123 1.06 8.33 14.90
CA ILE A 123 0.82 9.43 13.95
C ILE A 123 0.22 10.64 14.68
N TRP A 124 -0.71 10.40 15.61
CA TRP A 124 -1.30 11.49 16.40
C TRP A 124 -0.28 12.12 17.37
N GLN A 125 0.61 11.31 17.96
CA GLN A 125 1.72 11.83 18.76
C GLN A 125 2.57 12.83 17.96
N ALA A 126 2.95 12.47 16.74
CA ALA A 126 3.69 13.36 15.84
C ALA A 126 2.88 14.61 15.45
N ARG A 127 1.59 14.42 15.17
CA ARG A 127 0.66 15.52 14.84
C ARG A 127 0.55 16.52 15.98
N ASP A 128 0.33 16.05 17.21
CA ASP A 128 0.21 16.90 18.39
C ASP A 128 1.47 17.71 18.67
N ALA A 129 2.64 17.11 18.47
CA ALA A 129 3.92 17.82 18.58
C ALA A 129 4.05 18.93 17.53
N LEU A 130 3.60 18.69 16.28
CA LEU A 130 3.61 19.71 15.22
C LEU A 130 2.57 20.80 15.46
N VAL A 131 1.41 20.47 16.05
CA VAL A 131 0.39 21.45 16.45
C VAL A 131 0.95 22.43 17.48
N ALA A 132 1.81 21.98 18.39
CA ALA A 132 2.49 22.87 19.35
C ALA A 132 3.35 23.93 18.66
N ASP A 133 3.83 23.67 17.43
CA ASP A 133 4.56 24.62 16.57
C ASP A 133 3.66 25.42 15.62
N GLY A 134 2.34 25.30 15.79
CA GLY A 134 1.34 26.02 15.00
C GLY A 134 0.95 25.32 13.68
N PHE A 135 1.41 24.09 13.45
CA PHE A 135 1.02 23.32 12.28
C PHE A 135 -0.43 22.80 12.44
N ALA A 136 -1.25 22.96 11.42
CA ALA A 136 -2.65 22.53 11.49
C ALA A 136 -2.76 21.00 11.30
N PRO A 137 -3.48 20.28 12.17
CA PRO A 137 -3.52 18.82 12.16
C PRO A 137 -4.09 18.23 10.86
N GLU A 138 -5.02 18.93 10.21
CA GLU A 138 -5.60 18.56 8.93
C GLU A 138 -4.65 18.73 7.73
N ARG A 139 -3.44 19.23 7.96
CA ARG A 139 -2.43 19.48 6.93
C ARG A 139 -1.32 18.43 6.91
N LEU A 140 -1.36 17.45 7.82
CA LEU A 140 -0.41 16.35 7.88
C LEU A 140 -1.07 15.06 7.37
N ILE A 141 -0.51 14.49 6.31
CA ILE A 141 -0.89 13.19 5.77
C ILE A 141 0.34 12.29 5.86
N VAL A 142 0.26 11.25 6.69
CA VAL A 142 1.31 10.25 6.88
C VAL A 142 0.82 8.95 6.28
N SER A 143 1.62 8.32 5.45
CA SER A 143 1.31 7.06 4.78
C SER A 143 2.49 6.10 4.89
N SER A 144 2.24 4.84 5.19
CA SER A 144 3.25 3.78 5.12
C SER A 144 3.34 3.23 3.71
N THR A 145 4.54 2.88 3.24
CA THR A 145 4.73 2.29 1.91
C THR A 145 4.18 0.87 1.82
N HIS A 146 3.86 0.27 2.95
CA HIS A 146 3.45 -1.11 3.14
C HIS A 146 4.60 -2.10 2.89
N ASP A 147 5.76 -1.76 3.39
CA ASP A 147 7.00 -2.49 3.18
C ASP A 147 7.03 -3.81 3.96
N HIS A 148 7.14 -4.93 3.24
CA HIS A 148 7.21 -6.29 3.80
C HIS A 148 8.65 -6.74 4.14
N GLN A 149 9.61 -5.84 4.04
CA GLN A 149 10.99 -6.04 4.49
C GLN A 149 11.38 -5.03 5.58
N GLY A 150 10.43 -4.22 6.02
CA GLY A 150 10.58 -3.28 7.11
C GLY A 150 10.34 -3.89 8.49
N PRO A 151 10.73 -3.20 9.58
CA PRO A 151 10.49 -3.66 10.94
C PRO A 151 9.00 -3.65 11.31
N ASP A 152 8.57 -4.63 12.11
CA ASP A 152 7.22 -4.68 12.64
C ASP A 152 6.95 -3.51 13.60
N THR A 153 5.92 -2.74 13.31
CA THR A 153 5.42 -1.63 14.13
C THR A 153 4.00 -1.85 14.62
N MET A 154 3.38 -2.97 14.22
CA MET A 154 2.00 -3.31 14.57
C MET A 154 1.90 -4.40 15.63
N GLY A 155 2.86 -5.36 15.64
CA GLY A 155 2.94 -6.45 16.61
C GLY A 155 2.50 -7.81 16.07
N LEU A 156 2.07 -7.89 14.82
CA LEU A 156 1.52 -9.13 14.24
C LEU A 156 2.60 -10.16 13.89
N TRP A 157 3.84 -9.73 13.65
CA TRP A 157 4.91 -10.58 13.11
C TRP A 157 5.96 -11.02 14.14
N GLY A 158 5.73 -10.73 15.44
CA GLY A 158 6.55 -11.25 16.54
C GLY A 158 6.26 -12.72 16.86
N ASN A 159 6.35 -13.07 18.13
CA ASN A 159 6.00 -14.39 18.64
C ASN A 159 4.70 -14.33 19.48
N PRO A 160 3.52 -14.27 18.88
CA PRO A 160 2.27 -14.13 19.61
C PRO A 160 1.95 -15.35 20.49
N ILE A 161 2.38 -16.55 20.09
CA ILE A 161 2.23 -17.78 20.89
C ILE A 161 3.11 -17.73 22.14
N GLY A 162 4.32 -17.18 22.00
CA GLY A 162 5.25 -16.94 23.12
C GLY A 162 4.90 -15.71 23.96
N GLY A 163 3.92 -14.91 23.56
CA GLY A 163 3.53 -13.68 24.25
C GLY A 163 4.52 -12.52 24.01
N ILE A 164 5.28 -12.54 22.93
CA ILE A 164 6.26 -11.50 22.56
C ILE A 164 5.66 -10.71 21.39
N PRO A 165 5.39 -9.39 21.59
CA PRO A 165 4.93 -8.54 20.49
C PRO A 165 6.01 -8.37 19.43
N GLY A 166 5.63 -8.16 18.19
CA GLY A 166 6.57 -7.87 17.12
C GLY A 166 7.11 -6.45 17.13
N PHE A 167 6.45 -5.54 17.83
CA PHE A 167 6.84 -4.13 17.89
C PHE A 167 7.66 -3.79 19.15
N ASP A 168 8.52 -2.79 19.01
CA ASP A 168 9.22 -2.13 20.12
C ASP A 168 8.60 -0.74 20.33
N PRO A 169 8.00 -0.44 21.52
CA PRO A 169 7.43 0.88 21.80
C PRO A 169 8.43 2.03 21.69
N ALA A 170 9.71 1.80 22.04
CA ALA A 170 10.75 2.83 21.91
C ALA A 170 11.07 3.11 20.43
N TYR A 171 11.03 2.09 19.58
CA TYR A 171 11.18 2.25 18.15
C TYR A 171 9.99 3.01 17.55
N GLN A 172 8.75 2.68 17.93
CA GLN A 172 7.57 3.40 17.50
C GLN A 172 7.61 4.89 17.92
N ASP A 173 8.05 5.21 19.15
CA ASP A 173 8.27 6.61 19.60
C ASP A 173 9.33 7.31 18.74
N ARG A 174 10.37 6.60 18.33
CA ARG A 174 11.39 7.11 17.39
C ARG A 174 10.78 7.41 16.02
N ILE A 175 9.86 6.57 15.52
CA ILE A 175 9.16 6.84 14.25
C ILE A 175 8.32 8.12 14.38
N ALA A 176 7.54 8.30 15.46
CA ALA A 176 6.78 9.52 15.67
C ALA A 176 7.69 10.77 15.66
N GLN A 177 8.83 10.72 16.35
CA GLN A 177 9.84 11.80 16.35
C GLN A 177 10.45 12.03 14.95
N ALA A 178 10.67 10.95 14.18
CA ALA A 178 11.19 11.06 12.81
C ALA A 178 10.20 11.72 11.85
N ILE A 179 8.90 11.45 11.99
CA ILE A 179 7.84 12.14 11.25
C ILE A 179 7.90 13.65 11.56
N GLU A 180 7.93 14.02 12.85
CA GLU A 180 8.06 15.42 13.27
C GLU A 180 9.29 16.09 12.66
N GLN A 181 10.46 15.44 12.80
CA GLN A 181 11.71 16.00 12.32
C GLN A 181 11.74 16.15 10.81
N ALA A 182 11.24 15.14 10.07
CA ALA A 182 11.16 15.20 8.61
C ALA A 182 10.29 16.38 8.14
N VAL A 183 9.12 16.60 8.77
CA VAL A 183 8.25 17.73 8.45
C VAL A 183 8.91 19.06 8.78
N ARG A 184 9.58 19.19 9.95
CA ARG A 184 10.30 20.42 10.33
C ARG A 184 11.43 20.74 9.37
N ASP A 185 12.23 19.74 9.01
CA ASP A 185 13.36 19.91 8.12
C ASP A 185 12.89 20.24 6.69
N ALA A 186 11.84 19.58 6.21
CA ALA A 186 11.22 19.88 4.93
C ALA A 186 10.66 21.32 4.90
N ALA A 187 9.94 21.74 5.96
CA ALA A 187 9.44 23.11 6.06
C ALA A 187 10.57 24.14 6.08
N ALA A 188 11.67 23.86 6.79
CA ALA A 188 12.85 24.75 6.84
C ALA A 188 13.62 24.83 5.50
N ALA A 189 13.49 23.82 4.66
CA ALA A 189 14.14 23.72 3.34
C ALA A 189 13.30 24.30 2.18
N MET A 190 12.13 24.87 2.46
CA MET A 190 11.23 25.35 1.41
C MET A 190 11.82 26.45 0.55
N VAL A 191 11.70 26.27 -0.76
CA VAL A 191 12.09 27.22 -1.80
C VAL A 191 10.99 27.35 -2.85
N PRO A 192 10.95 28.42 -3.65
CA PRO A 192 10.08 28.49 -4.82
C PRO A 192 10.39 27.34 -5.79
N VAL A 193 9.35 26.71 -6.33
CA VAL A 193 9.49 25.61 -7.30
C VAL A 193 8.49 25.72 -8.44
N ASP A 194 8.90 25.22 -9.59
CA ASP A 194 8.01 24.80 -10.66
C ASP A 194 7.63 23.33 -10.42
N LEU A 195 6.34 23.01 -10.49
CA LEU A 195 5.84 21.67 -10.26
C LEU A 195 5.36 21.05 -11.57
N THR A 196 5.79 19.82 -11.83
CA THR A 196 5.38 18.99 -12.97
C THR A 196 4.66 17.75 -12.47
N VAL A 197 3.59 17.34 -13.18
CA VAL A 197 2.93 16.05 -13.00
C VAL A 197 3.04 15.22 -14.26
N GLY A 198 3.38 13.94 -14.09
CA GLY A 198 3.37 12.92 -15.14
C GLY A 198 2.58 11.70 -14.70
N ARG A 199 2.05 10.96 -15.67
CA ARG A 199 1.45 9.64 -15.42
C ARG A 199 1.74 8.68 -16.55
N VAL A 200 1.80 7.40 -16.23
CA VAL A 200 1.93 6.32 -17.20
C VAL A 200 1.15 5.11 -16.71
N ALA A 201 0.53 4.38 -17.66
CA ALA A 201 -0.03 3.07 -17.38
C ALA A 201 1.10 2.04 -17.49
N MET A 202 1.37 1.31 -16.42
CA MET A 202 2.49 0.36 -16.37
C MET A 202 2.33 -0.76 -17.40
N ARG A 203 1.11 -1.15 -17.77
CA ARG A 203 0.82 -2.12 -18.84
C ARG A 203 1.37 -1.69 -20.20
N ASP A 204 1.58 -0.42 -20.43
CA ASP A 204 2.07 0.12 -21.70
C ASP A 204 3.61 0.12 -21.81
N ARG A 205 4.31 -0.37 -20.77
CA ARG A 205 5.77 -0.28 -20.67
C ARG A 205 6.55 -1.34 -21.44
N GLY A 206 5.89 -2.31 -22.03
CA GLY A 206 6.54 -3.31 -22.87
C GLY A 206 5.87 -4.67 -22.80
N PRO A 207 6.25 -5.57 -23.71
CA PRO A 207 5.60 -6.88 -23.81
C PRO A 207 5.77 -7.75 -22.55
N TRP A 208 6.86 -7.59 -21.81
CA TRP A 208 7.07 -8.30 -20.54
C TRP A 208 6.18 -7.80 -19.40
N MET A 209 5.60 -6.62 -19.52
CA MET A 209 4.60 -6.12 -18.58
C MET A 209 3.23 -6.73 -18.82
N ASN A 210 2.97 -7.20 -20.04
CA ASN A 210 1.66 -7.66 -20.50
C ASN A 210 1.68 -9.12 -20.99
N GLY A 211 2.79 -9.84 -20.89
CA GLY A 211 2.94 -11.17 -21.50
C GLY A 211 2.23 -12.27 -20.73
N PRO A 212 2.00 -13.41 -21.40
CA PRO A 212 1.53 -14.62 -20.75
C PRO A 212 2.48 -15.04 -19.64
N ARG A 213 1.88 -15.60 -18.61
CA ARG A 213 2.60 -15.87 -17.41
C ARG A 213 2.85 -17.29 -17.19
N PHE A 214 3.79 -17.48 -16.34
CA PHE A 214 4.14 -18.69 -15.69
C PHE A 214 3.23 -19.87 -15.94
N GLY A 215 3.77 -20.93 -16.56
CA GLY A 215 3.06 -22.14 -16.86
C GLY A 215 2.13 -22.09 -18.06
N GLY A 216 2.08 -21.00 -18.81
CA GLY A 216 1.41 -20.92 -20.12
C GLY A 216 -0.09 -21.21 -20.14
N LYS A 217 -0.74 -21.21 -19.00
CA LYS A 217 -2.14 -21.64 -18.92
C LYS A 217 -3.16 -20.55 -19.21
N ASN A 218 -2.75 -19.30 -19.13
CA ASN A 218 -3.66 -18.25 -19.59
C ASN A 218 -2.86 -17.01 -19.99
N PRO A 219 -2.94 -16.59 -21.26
CA PRO A 219 -2.43 -15.29 -21.68
C PRO A 219 -3.25 -14.15 -21.06
N ASP A 220 -3.99 -14.47 -20.03
CA ASP A 220 -4.90 -13.56 -19.40
C ASP A 220 -4.15 -12.49 -18.66
N GLU A 221 -4.44 -11.43 -19.00
CA GLU A 221 -4.29 -10.08 -18.58
C GLU A 221 -4.41 -9.82 -17.07
N ARG A 222 -4.66 -10.82 -16.25
CA ARG A 222 -4.70 -10.75 -14.77
C ARG A 222 -3.42 -10.28 -14.18
N PHE A 223 -2.37 -10.51 -14.91
CA PHE A 223 -1.05 -10.24 -14.46
C PHE A 223 -0.32 -9.44 -15.52
N HIS A 224 0.30 -8.40 -15.16
CA HIS A 224 1.44 -7.86 -15.88
C HIS A 224 2.68 -8.02 -15.00
N GLY A 225 3.87 -8.02 -15.59
CA GLY A 225 5.11 -8.38 -14.91
C GLY A 225 5.43 -7.65 -13.61
N MET A 226 4.70 -6.59 -13.26
CA MET A 226 4.97 -5.72 -12.12
C MET A 226 3.95 -5.81 -11.01
N ILE A 227 2.71 -6.17 -11.32
CA ILE A 227 1.60 -6.16 -10.37
C ILE A 227 0.52 -7.11 -10.85
N HIS A 228 -0.17 -7.78 -9.94
CA HIS A 228 -1.30 -8.63 -10.28
C HIS A 228 -2.37 -8.63 -9.20
N ASP A 229 -3.59 -8.96 -9.60
CA ASP A 229 -4.72 -9.28 -8.76
C ASP A 229 -5.08 -10.75 -8.96
N GLY A 230 -5.01 -11.55 -7.90
CA GLY A 230 -5.37 -12.98 -7.93
C GLY A 230 -6.85 -13.24 -7.80
N ARG A 231 -7.66 -12.20 -7.50
CA ARG A 231 -9.09 -12.31 -7.27
C ARG A 231 -9.90 -12.33 -8.58
N ASP A 232 -11.15 -12.73 -8.52
CA ASP A 232 -12.15 -12.57 -9.57
C ASP A 232 -13.32 -11.72 -9.03
N PRO A 233 -13.70 -10.61 -9.70
CA PRO A 233 -13.09 -10.02 -10.90
C PRO A 233 -11.73 -9.38 -10.65
N VAL A 234 -10.83 -9.44 -11.63
CA VAL A 234 -9.51 -8.80 -11.60
C VAL A 234 -9.67 -7.30 -11.79
N VAL A 235 -9.23 -6.51 -10.82
CA VAL A 235 -9.15 -5.05 -10.93
C VAL A 235 -7.74 -4.61 -10.58
N VAL A 236 -7.01 -4.12 -11.58
CA VAL A 236 -5.63 -3.66 -11.40
C VAL A 236 -5.56 -2.15 -11.55
N SER A 237 -5.08 -1.47 -10.50
CA SER A 237 -4.64 -0.08 -10.60
C SER A 237 -3.22 -0.05 -11.13
N ASP A 238 -3.04 0.17 -12.42
CA ASP A 238 -1.72 0.16 -13.07
C ASP A 238 -1.19 1.55 -13.39
N GLN A 239 -1.81 2.60 -12.89
CA GLN A 239 -1.36 3.97 -13.06
C GLN A 239 -0.20 4.28 -12.11
N LEU A 240 0.96 4.64 -12.66
CA LEU A 240 2.01 5.32 -11.92
C LEU A 240 1.83 6.83 -12.12
N LEU A 241 1.61 7.56 -11.02
CA LEU A 241 1.56 9.02 -10.98
C LEU A 241 2.86 9.56 -10.40
N VAL A 242 3.41 10.62 -10.99
CA VAL A 242 4.67 11.23 -10.54
C VAL A 242 4.52 12.75 -10.45
N LEU A 243 4.99 13.31 -9.34
CA LEU A 243 5.09 14.76 -9.13
C LEU A 243 6.55 15.14 -8.91
N GLN A 244 7.00 16.23 -9.55
CA GLN A 244 8.37 16.73 -9.35
C GLN A 244 8.36 18.24 -9.15
N GLY A 245 8.95 18.69 -8.04
CA GLY A 245 9.19 20.10 -7.75
C GLY A 245 10.64 20.48 -8.03
N VAL A 246 10.84 21.47 -8.90
CA VAL A 246 12.17 21.94 -9.30
C VAL A 246 12.33 23.42 -8.95
N GLY A 247 13.30 23.73 -8.11
CA GLY A 247 13.70 25.10 -7.75
C GLY A 247 14.91 25.58 -8.53
N ASP A 248 15.35 26.80 -8.26
CA ASP A 248 16.52 27.43 -8.95
C ASP A 248 17.82 26.60 -8.77
N ALA A 249 17.98 25.89 -7.68
CA ALA A 249 19.17 25.07 -7.39
C ALA A 249 19.08 23.63 -7.92
N GLY A 250 17.96 23.23 -8.48
CA GLY A 250 17.68 21.88 -8.97
C GLY A 250 16.42 21.27 -8.36
N THR A 251 16.25 19.99 -8.52
CA THR A 251 15.10 19.25 -7.99
C THR A 251 15.07 19.28 -6.46
N VAL A 252 13.91 19.64 -5.91
CA VAL A 252 13.64 19.62 -4.48
C VAL A 252 13.10 18.26 -4.08
N PHE A 253 12.09 17.76 -4.82
CA PHE A 253 11.52 16.45 -4.59
C PHE A 253 11.02 15.79 -5.87
N THR A 254 10.97 14.46 -5.85
CA THR A 254 10.20 13.63 -6.78
C THR A 254 9.31 12.69 -5.99
N LEU A 255 8.00 12.77 -6.18
CA LEU A 255 7.03 11.91 -5.50
C LEU A 255 6.44 10.94 -6.51
N THR A 256 6.48 9.64 -6.17
CA THR A 256 5.81 8.56 -6.91
C THR A 256 4.60 8.06 -6.14
N ASN A 257 3.54 7.70 -6.85
CA ASN A 257 2.35 7.09 -6.28
C ASN A 257 1.93 5.92 -7.17
N TRP A 258 1.94 4.71 -6.60
CA TRP A 258 1.63 3.48 -7.32
C TRP A 258 1.17 2.38 -6.36
N SER A 259 0.42 1.40 -6.88
CA SER A 259 -0.31 0.40 -6.09
C SER A 259 0.42 -0.93 -5.90
N GLY A 260 1.66 -1.08 -6.34
CA GLY A 260 2.42 -2.32 -6.11
C GLY A 260 2.87 -2.46 -4.66
N HIS A 261 2.71 -3.65 -4.06
CA HIS A 261 3.25 -3.97 -2.76
C HIS A 261 4.79 -3.97 -2.75
N PRO A 262 5.46 -3.36 -1.77
CA PRO A 262 6.89 -3.56 -1.53
C PRO A 262 7.15 -4.89 -0.80
N GLU A 263 7.10 -5.99 -1.56
CA GLU A 263 7.22 -7.36 -1.05
C GLU A 263 8.04 -8.27 -1.97
N VAL A 264 8.72 -7.66 -2.95
CA VAL A 264 9.36 -8.35 -4.08
C VAL A 264 10.51 -9.25 -3.63
N ARG A 265 11.15 -8.95 -2.49
CA ARG A 265 12.20 -9.81 -1.92
C ARG A 265 11.66 -11.11 -1.34
N SER A 266 10.34 -11.23 -1.16
CA SER A 266 9.68 -12.43 -0.62
C SER A 266 9.97 -12.67 0.87
N GLU A 267 9.41 -13.76 1.40
CA GLU A 267 9.56 -14.16 2.79
C GLU A 267 10.93 -14.77 3.13
N SER A 268 11.65 -15.25 2.12
CA SER A 268 12.96 -15.91 2.26
C SER A 268 14.09 -14.91 2.52
N ASN A 269 13.92 -14.00 3.49
CA ASN A 269 14.85 -12.91 3.80
C ASN A 269 14.84 -12.53 5.28
N ASN A 270 16.03 -12.33 5.83
CA ASN A 270 16.25 -11.84 7.19
C ASN A 270 17.03 -10.52 7.24
N ASP A 271 17.09 -9.76 6.16
CA ASP A 271 17.69 -8.44 6.16
C ASP A 271 16.62 -7.37 5.98
N LEU A 272 16.66 -6.32 6.81
CA LEU A 272 15.81 -5.14 6.61
C LEU A 272 16.15 -4.44 5.29
N SER A 273 15.12 -3.99 4.59
CA SER A 273 15.24 -3.25 3.35
C SER A 273 13.99 -2.39 3.13
N SER A 274 14.07 -1.37 2.32
CA SER A 274 12.92 -0.64 1.77
C SER A 274 12.40 -1.24 0.45
N ASP A 275 12.80 -2.49 0.16
CA ASP A 275 12.43 -3.25 -1.04
C ASP A 275 12.63 -2.43 -2.33
N TRP A 276 11.85 -2.65 -3.39
CA TRP A 276 11.94 -1.92 -4.66
C TRP A 276 11.75 -0.40 -4.51
N VAL A 277 11.04 0.05 -3.48
CA VAL A 277 10.84 1.49 -3.21
C VAL A 277 12.17 2.19 -2.97
N GLY A 278 13.08 1.55 -2.21
CA GLY A 278 14.43 2.06 -1.98
C GLY A 278 15.21 2.23 -3.28
N VAL A 279 15.18 1.21 -4.15
CA VAL A 279 15.83 1.25 -5.46
C VAL A 279 15.25 2.35 -6.34
N THR A 280 13.93 2.42 -6.47
CA THR A 280 13.25 3.46 -7.26
C THR A 280 13.67 4.86 -6.83
N ARG A 281 13.69 5.13 -5.52
CA ARG A 281 14.10 6.42 -4.98
C ARG A 281 15.56 6.71 -5.26
N ALA A 282 16.45 5.74 -5.06
CA ALA A 282 17.87 5.90 -5.33
C ALA A 282 18.15 6.27 -6.80
N VAL A 283 17.46 5.63 -7.74
CA VAL A 283 17.57 5.93 -9.17
C VAL A 283 17.07 7.33 -9.48
N LEU A 284 15.90 7.72 -8.96
CA LEU A 284 15.33 9.05 -9.20
C LEU A 284 16.19 10.17 -8.57
N GLU A 285 16.76 9.93 -7.39
CA GLU A 285 17.69 10.86 -6.73
C GLU A 285 19.02 10.96 -7.48
N ALA A 286 19.51 9.87 -8.06
CA ALA A 286 20.70 9.89 -8.91
C ALA A 286 20.46 10.65 -10.22
N GLU A 287 19.30 10.50 -10.85
CA GLU A 287 18.95 11.15 -12.11
C GLU A 287 18.66 12.65 -11.92
N TYR A 288 17.86 13.01 -10.92
CA TYR A 288 17.33 14.37 -10.78
C TYR A 288 17.90 15.15 -9.59
N GLY A 289 18.48 14.47 -8.61
CA GLY A 289 18.76 15.06 -7.29
C GLY A 289 17.50 15.22 -6.44
N GLY A 290 17.62 15.97 -5.35
CA GLY A 290 16.54 16.19 -4.39
C GLY A 290 16.21 14.96 -3.55
N ILE A 291 15.00 14.91 -3.01
CA ILE A 291 14.49 13.81 -2.18
C ILE A 291 13.36 13.10 -2.92
N ALA A 292 13.48 11.81 -3.15
CA ALA A 292 12.40 11.00 -3.69
C ALA A 292 11.51 10.44 -2.57
N VAL A 293 10.19 10.51 -2.75
CA VAL A 293 9.19 10.01 -1.81
C VAL A 293 8.23 9.08 -2.54
N HIS A 294 7.85 7.97 -1.92
CA HIS A 294 6.82 7.09 -2.42
C HIS A 294 5.61 7.09 -1.50
N LEU A 295 4.41 7.16 -2.07
CA LEU A 295 3.14 6.97 -1.39
C LEU A 295 2.36 5.88 -2.13
N PRO A 296 1.88 4.82 -1.44
CA PRO A 296 1.12 3.78 -2.10
C PRO A 296 -0.24 4.30 -2.58
N GLU A 297 -0.74 3.69 -3.63
CA GLU A 297 -2.08 3.94 -4.15
C GLU A 297 -3.09 2.92 -3.54
N SER A 298 -4.08 2.43 -4.26
CA SER A 298 -5.02 1.39 -3.84
C SER A 298 -4.39 0.02 -4.03
N LEU A 299 -3.65 -0.45 -3.02
CA LEU A 299 -2.85 -1.68 -3.12
C LEU A 299 -3.52 -2.93 -2.52
N GLY A 300 -4.71 -2.78 -1.89
CA GLY A 300 -5.41 -3.94 -1.33
C GLY A 300 -5.69 -5.01 -2.39
N GLY A 301 -5.29 -6.26 -2.13
CA GLY A 301 -5.38 -7.35 -3.10
C GLY A 301 -4.42 -7.25 -4.29
N MET A 302 -3.58 -6.22 -4.35
CA MET A 302 -2.66 -5.96 -5.44
C MET A 302 -1.26 -6.47 -5.10
N GLN A 303 -0.99 -7.72 -5.38
CA GLN A 303 0.34 -8.31 -5.19
C GLN A 303 1.36 -7.70 -6.15
N SER A 304 2.60 -7.68 -5.72
CA SER A 304 3.74 -7.33 -6.57
C SER A 304 4.07 -8.43 -7.58
N ALA A 305 5.22 -8.32 -8.24
CA ALA A 305 5.71 -9.30 -9.20
C ALA A 305 6.23 -10.61 -8.57
N LEU A 306 5.79 -11.02 -7.39
CA LEU A 306 6.27 -12.21 -6.65
C LEU A 306 6.44 -13.45 -7.55
N ASN A 307 5.46 -13.71 -8.40
CA ASN A 307 5.50 -14.79 -9.37
C ASN A 307 5.75 -14.29 -10.81
N GLY A 308 6.22 -13.05 -10.95
CA GLY A 308 6.46 -12.39 -12.21
C GLY A 308 7.83 -12.72 -12.83
N GLN A 309 8.04 -12.34 -14.08
CA GLN A 309 9.34 -12.30 -14.74
C GLN A 309 9.70 -10.86 -15.05
N LEU A 310 10.86 -10.44 -14.61
CA LEU A 310 11.40 -9.12 -14.90
C LEU A 310 12.72 -9.25 -15.65
N PRO A 311 12.96 -8.43 -16.68
CA PRO A 311 14.27 -8.31 -17.27
C PRO A 311 15.31 -7.94 -16.22
N LEU A 312 16.43 -8.62 -16.22
CA LEU A 312 17.53 -8.33 -15.29
C LEU A 312 18.13 -6.97 -15.59
N VAL A 313 18.09 -6.11 -14.59
CA VAL A 313 18.77 -4.83 -14.57
C VAL A 313 19.78 -4.84 -13.43
N LEU A 314 21.02 -4.43 -13.71
CA LEU A 314 22.07 -4.33 -12.72
C LEU A 314 21.94 -3.02 -11.92
N ASP A 315 22.69 -2.91 -10.81
CA ASP A 315 22.66 -1.73 -9.93
C ASP A 315 22.97 -0.40 -10.65
N ASP A 316 23.74 -0.46 -11.73
CA ASP A 316 24.10 0.71 -12.54
C ASP A 316 23.09 1.03 -13.66
N GLY A 317 21.96 0.32 -13.70
CA GLY A 317 20.91 0.48 -14.73
C GLY A 317 21.19 -0.26 -16.04
N THR A 318 22.20 -1.10 -16.08
CA THR A 318 22.49 -1.89 -17.29
C THR A 318 21.48 -3.01 -17.45
N HIS A 319 20.68 -2.96 -18.52
CA HIS A 319 19.81 -4.06 -18.93
C HIS A 319 20.66 -5.20 -19.49
N VAL A 320 20.53 -6.39 -18.91
CA VAL A 320 21.29 -7.57 -19.35
C VAL A 320 20.53 -8.27 -20.45
N LEU A 321 21.17 -8.36 -21.63
CA LEU A 321 20.60 -8.98 -22.82
C LEU A 321 21.42 -10.21 -23.21
N ALA A 322 20.73 -11.26 -23.60
CA ALA A 322 21.34 -12.43 -24.23
C ALA A 322 21.16 -12.38 -25.75
N THR A 323 22.18 -12.76 -26.49
CA THR A 323 22.06 -12.90 -27.95
C THR A 323 21.39 -14.24 -28.28
N CYS A 324 20.33 -14.17 -29.06
CA CYS A 324 19.59 -15.31 -29.50
C CYS A 324 19.75 -15.50 -31.02
N ASP A 325 20.14 -16.68 -31.50
CA ASP A 325 20.12 -16.96 -32.92
C ASP A 325 18.68 -17.41 -33.32
N ALA A 326 17.82 -16.42 -33.49
CA ALA A 326 16.43 -16.65 -33.89
C ALA A 326 16.29 -17.40 -35.23
N ALA A 327 17.33 -17.37 -36.08
CA ALA A 327 17.35 -18.11 -37.36
C ALA A 327 17.59 -19.63 -37.17
N ALA A 328 18.04 -20.04 -35.99
CA ALA A 328 18.30 -21.47 -35.69
C ALA A 328 17.06 -22.21 -35.18
N VAL A 329 15.96 -21.52 -34.90
CA VAL A 329 14.74 -22.08 -34.27
C VAL A 329 13.57 -21.97 -35.24
N ALA A 330 12.82 -23.04 -35.41
CA ALA A 330 11.67 -23.09 -36.32
C ALA A 330 10.46 -22.29 -35.73
N ASP A 331 10.40 -22.16 -34.43
CA ASP A 331 9.46 -21.33 -33.69
C ASP A 331 10.24 -20.48 -32.68
N PRO A 332 10.13 -19.13 -32.72
CA PRO A 332 10.78 -18.28 -31.74
C PRO A 332 10.41 -18.58 -30.29
N ALA A 333 9.23 -19.15 -30.06
CA ALA A 333 8.78 -19.60 -28.74
C ALA A 333 9.61 -20.78 -28.19
N ASP A 334 10.24 -21.58 -29.07
CA ASP A 334 11.08 -22.72 -28.71
C ASP A 334 12.57 -22.34 -28.57
N ALA A 335 12.91 -21.06 -28.69
CA ALA A 335 14.30 -20.62 -28.62
C ALA A 335 14.80 -20.68 -27.18
N ASP A 336 15.52 -21.74 -26.84
CA ASP A 336 16.32 -21.82 -25.61
C ASP A 336 17.55 -20.89 -25.77
N CYS A 337 17.31 -19.60 -25.44
CA CYS A 337 18.33 -18.60 -25.51
C CYS A 337 19.07 -18.53 -24.18
N PHE A 338 20.09 -19.35 -24.03
CA PHE A 338 21.03 -19.32 -22.91
C PHE A 338 20.40 -19.42 -21.49
N GLY A 339 19.55 -20.43 -21.30
CA GLY A 339 18.96 -20.72 -20.00
C GLY A 339 17.76 -19.83 -19.64
N GLN A 340 17.15 -19.21 -20.65
CA GLN A 340 15.85 -18.58 -20.46
C GLN A 340 14.82 -19.61 -19.98
N PRO A 341 13.90 -19.27 -19.10
CA PRO A 341 12.81 -20.13 -18.71
C PRO A 341 12.03 -20.60 -19.94
N GLU A 342 11.60 -21.86 -19.95
CA GLU A 342 10.75 -22.43 -20.99
C GLU A 342 9.50 -21.52 -21.16
N GLY A 343 9.27 -21.04 -22.39
CA GLY A 343 8.14 -20.13 -22.69
C GLY A 343 8.44 -18.63 -22.61
N ALA A 344 9.70 -18.23 -22.48
CA ALA A 344 10.06 -16.80 -22.54
C ALA A 344 10.04 -16.25 -23.97
N ASP A 345 8.88 -15.87 -24.43
CA ASP A 345 8.56 -15.36 -25.78
C ASP A 345 9.07 -13.95 -26.05
N ARG A 346 10.39 -13.63 -25.85
CA ARG A 346 10.68 -12.21 -25.90
C ARG A 346 11.97 -11.89 -26.61
N ILE A 347 11.85 -12.01 -27.89
CA ILE A 347 12.75 -11.43 -28.88
C ILE A 347 12.43 -9.94 -28.97
N ASP A 348 13.42 -9.08 -28.89
CA ASP A 348 13.20 -7.63 -29.13
C ASP A 348 12.75 -7.35 -30.58
N ALA A 349 12.47 -6.09 -30.90
CA ALA A 349 11.85 -5.72 -32.18
C ALA A 349 12.72 -6.06 -33.39
N ASP A 350 14.05 -6.20 -33.25
CA ASP A 350 14.97 -6.61 -34.30
C ASP A 350 15.27 -8.12 -34.30
N GLY A 351 14.83 -8.85 -33.26
CA GLY A 351 14.91 -10.33 -33.24
C GLY A 351 16.26 -10.90 -32.82
N ASP A 352 17.19 -10.07 -32.39
CA ASP A 352 18.57 -10.51 -32.13
C ASP A 352 18.90 -10.58 -30.64
N HIS A 353 18.11 -9.94 -29.78
CA HIS A 353 18.36 -9.85 -28.35
C HIS A 353 17.11 -10.19 -27.54
N VAL A 354 17.31 -10.88 -26.44
CA VAL A 354 16.26 -11.18 -25.45
C VAL A 354 16.74 -10.76 -24.07
N PRO A 355 15.85 -10.31 -23.19
CA PRO A 355 16.25 -10.02 -21.83
C PRO A 355 16.72 -11.31 -21.12
N VAL A 356 17.75 -11.19 -20.30
CA VAL A 356 18.02 -12.16 -19.25
C VAL A 356 17.05 -11.85 -18.11
N TRP A 357 16.46 -12.87 -17.51
CA TRP A 357 15.48 -12.69 -16.45
C TRP A 357 16.18 -12.60 -15.10
N ALA A 358 15.72 -11.69 -14.25
CA ALA A 358 16.13 -11.64 -12.86
C ALA A 358 15.62 -12.88 -12.12
N GLU A 359 16.45 -13.47 -11.26
CA GLU A 359 16.06 -14.60 -10.42
C GLU A 359 15.05 -14.11 -9.38
N GLN A 360 13.94 -14.82 -9.24
CA GLN A 360 12.93 -14.53 -8.22
C GLN A 360 13.52 -14.66 -6.81
N ASP A 361 12.90 -14.02 -5.83
CA ASP A 361 13.33 -14.03 -4.42
C ASP A 361 14.79 -13.60 -4.23
N SER A 362 15.29 -12.74 -5.11
CA SER A 362 16.66 -12.22 -5.08
C SER A 362 16.72 -10.71 -5.03
N TRP A 363 17.83 -10.16 -4.55
CA TRP A 363 18.09 -8.72 -4.62
C TRP A 363 18.17 -8.20 -6.05
N ALA A 364 18.62 -9.03 -6.99
CA ALA A 364 18.61 -8.69 -8.42
C ALA A 364 17.18 -8.50 -8.96
N PHE A 365 16.21 -9.24 -8.42
CA PHE A 365 14.81 -9.07 -8.77
C PHE A 365 14.24 -7.76 -8.19
N VAL A 366 14.56 -7.46 -6.93
CA VAL A 366 14.22 -6.17 -6.28
C VAL A 366 14.82 -4.99 -7.05
N THR A 367 16.12 -5.08 -7.41
CA THR A 367 16.80 -4.05 -8.22
C THR A 367 16.09 -3.86 -9.57
N SER A 368 15.79 -4.95 -10.28
CA SER A 368 15.13 -4.89 -11.59
C SER A 368 13.74 -4.29 -11.50
N HIS A 369 12.98 -4.63 -10.46
CA HIS A 369 11.65 -4.06 -10.22
C HIS A 369 11.71 -2.55 -9.95
N GLY A 370 12.60 -2.13 -9.06
CA GLY A 370 12.78 -0.72 -8.73
C GLY A 370 13.23 0.12 -9.92
N TRP A 371 14.14 -0.39 -10.76
CA TRP A 371 14.56 0.26 -12.00
C TRP A 371 13.41 0.41 -12.98
N ALA A 372 12.58 -0.63 -13.18
CA ALA A 372 11.44 -0.56 -14.09
C ALA A 372 10.44 0.55 -13.70
N ILE A 373 10.21 0.75 -12.39
CA ILE A 373 9.35 1.83 -11.91
C ILE A 373 10.04 3.19 -12.06
N ALA A 374 11.34 3.29 -11.76
CA ALA A 374 12.07 4.52 -11.91
C ALA A 374 12.10 4.99 -13.37
N GLU A 375 12.39 4.11 -14.32
CA GLU A 375 12.35 4.41 -15.76
C GLU A 375 10.97 4.87 -16.21
N ALA A 376 9.91 4.21 -15.71
CA ALA A 376 8.55 4.62 -15.99
C ALA A 376 8.24 6.01 -15.42
N ALA A 377 8.74 6.33 -14.23
CA ALA A 377 8.60 7.66 -13.62
C ALA A 377 9.35 8.74 -14.40
N ILE A 378 10.56 8.44 -14.89
CA ILE A 378 11.36 9.33 -15.74
C ILE A 378 10.60 9.64 -17.03
N ASP A 379 10.06 8.62 -17.70
CA ASP A 379 9.28 8.82 -18.93
C ASP A 379 7.97 9.59 -18.68
N ALA A 380 7.29 9.31 -17.55
CA ALA A 380 6.10 10.05 -17.17
C ALA A 380 6.39 11.53 -16.97
N LEU A 381 7.51 11.88 -16.33
CA LEU A 381 7.94 13.27 -16.16
C LEU A 381 8.37 13.91 -17.47
N ALA A 382 9.05 13.19 -18.35
CA ALA A 382 9.44 13.69 -19.66
C ALA A 382 8.22 14.07 -20.54
N ALA A 383 7.10 13.39 -20.35
CA ALA A 383 5.82 13.68 -20.99
C ALA A 383 4.90 14.57 -20.12
N GLY A 384 5.38 15.02 -18.96
CA GLY A 384 4.59 15.66 -17.92
C GLY A 384 4.08 17.04 -18.29
N ALA A 385 3.10 17.51 -17.51
CA ALA A 385 2.49 18.82 -17.64
C ALA A 385 2.77 19.69 -16.39
N PRO A 386 2.85 21.02 -16.55
CA PRO A 386 3.02 21.90 -15.41
C PRO A 386 1.78 21.90 -14.51
N VAL A 387 2.01 21.89 -13.20
CA VAL A 387 0.94 21.99 -12.19
C VAL A 387 0.82 23.44 -11.75
N THR A 388 -0.33 24.03 -11.98
CA THR A 388 -0.68 25.38 -11.54
C THR A 388 -2.09 25.39 -11.00
N GLY A 389 -2.35 26.22 -10.02
CA GLY A 389 -3.67 26.36 -9.43
C GLY A 389 -3.62 26.33 -7.89
N PRO A 390 -4.76 26.47 -7.25
CA PRO A 390 -4.83 26.51 -5.80
C PRO A 390 -4.52 25.17 -5.16
N LEU A 391 -3.96 25.22 -3.95
CA LEU A 391 -3.89 24.09 -3.03
C LEU A 391 -5.13 24.13 -2.12
N ARG A 392 -5.78 23.00 -1.96
CA ARG A 392 -6.87 22.79 -1.01
C ARG A 392 -6.66 21.46 -0.31
N VAL A 393 -6.79 21.46 1.01
CA VAL A 393 -6.72 20.23 1.83
C VAL A 393 -7.85 20.23 2.82
N ASP A 394 -8.50 19.12 2.98
CA ASP A 394 -9.56 18.92 3.98
C ASP A 394 -9.50 17.50 4.54
N ARG A 395 -9.96 17.35 5.77
CA ARG A 395 -9.98 16.09 6.52
C ARG A 395 -11.41 15.80 6.99
N GLU A 396 -11.81 14.55 6.94
CA GLU A 396 -13.08 14.07 7.47
C GLU A 396 -12.85 12.94 8.45
N PRO A 397 -13.27 13.09 9.71
CA PRO A 397 -13.25 12.00 10.66
C PRO A 397 -14.41 11.03 10.42
N PHE A 398 -14.16 9.77 10.77
CA PHE A 398 -15.20 8.75 10.88
C PHE A 398 -14.90 7.79 12.02
N VAL A 399 -15.93 7.12 12.50
CA VAL A 399 -15.82 6.14 13.58
C VAL A 399 -15.84 4.74 12.99
N LEU A 400 -14.82 3.94 13.31
CA LEU A 400 -14.64 2.56 12.84
C LEU A 400 -14.79 1.60 14.03
N PRO A 401 -15.83 0.74 14.07
CA PRO A 401 -15.90 -0.33 15.08
C PRO A 401 -14.83 -1.37 14.79
N ILE A 402 -14.19 -1.88 15.85
CA ILE A 402 -13.23 -2.98 15.71
C ILE A 402 -13.93 -4.28 16.08
N SER A 403 -14.41 -4.99 15.06
CA SER A 403 -15.11 -6.25 15.21
C SER A 403 -14.24 -7.48 14.91
N ASN A 404 -13.01 -7.30 14.46
CA ASN A 404 -12.07 -8.38 14.21
C ASN A 404 -11.70 -9.07 15.53
N GLU A 405 -11.91 -10.40 15.59
CA GLU A 405 -11.69 -11.19 16.80
C GLU A 405 -10.22 -11.17 17.24
N ALA A 406 -9.28 -11.25 16.30
CA ALA A 406 -7.85 -11.20 16.62
C ALA A 406 -7.47 -9.87 17.28
N TYR A 407 -7.99 -8.75 16.78
CA TYR A 407 -7.75 -7.42 17.34
C TYR A 407 -8.32 -7.32 18.77
N ASN A 408 -9.52 -7.86 18.98
CA ASN A 408 -10.17 -7.86 20.28
C ASN A 408 -9.48 -8.78 21.30
N VAL A 409 -8.73 -9.79 20.85
CA VAL A 409 -7.97 -10.70 21.71
C VAL A 409 -6.54 -10.21 21.93
N LEU A 410 -5.82 -9.88 20.86
CA LEU A 410 -4.38 -9.58 20.92
C LEU A 410 -4.09 -8.15 21.42
N GLY A 411 -4.96 -7.19 21.10
CA GLY A 411 -4.80 -5.81 21.54
C GLY A 411 -4.83 -5.66 23.08
N PRO A 412 -5.86 -6.17 23.79
CA PRO A 412 -5.94 -6.03 25.26
C PRO A 412 -4.77 -6.65 26.03
N ILE A 413 -4.09 -7.63 25.46
CA ILE A 413 -2.92 -8.27 26.09
C ILE A 413 -1.59 -7.69 25.63
N GLY A 414 -1.63 -6.60 24.80
CA GLY A 414 -0.46 -5.85 24.39
C GLY A 414 0.40 -6.52 23.30
N LEU A 415 -0.16 -7.48 22.57
CA LEU A 415 0.54 -8.13 21.44
C LEU A 415 0.31 -7.42 20.11
N PHE A 416 -0.65 -6.52 20.06
CA PHE A 416 -0.99 -5.74 18.87
C PHE A 416 -1.25 -4.27 19.27
N ASP A 417 -0.53 -3.32 18.68
CA ASP A 417 -0.67 -1.90 18.99
C ASP A 417 -1.65 -1.21 18.05
N ILE A 418 -2.92 -1.26 18.41
CA ILE A 418 -4.01 -0.58 17.71
C ILE A 418 -4.57 0.62 18.49
N GLY A 419 -3.91 1.02 19.59
CA GLY A 419 -4.35 2.15 20.39
C GLY A 419 -5.65 1.93 21.14
N LEU A 420 -5.87 0.74 21.71
CA LEU A 420 -7.09 0.43 22.49
C LEU A 420 -7.32 1.35 23.68
N ASP A 421 -6.28 1.95 24.22
CA ASP A 421 -6.35 2.97 25.27
C ASP A 421 -7.04 4.26 24.80
N GLN A 422 -7.12 4.48 23.50
CA GLN A 422 -7.80 5.59 22.83
C GLN A 422 -9.18 5.20 22.25
N ALA A 423 -9.59 3.95 22.42
CA ALA A 423 -10.84 3.45 21.88
C ALA A 423 -12.06 4.15 22.51
N ILE A 424 -13.01 4.51 21.67
CA ILE A 424 -14.31 5.05 22.05
C ILE A 424 -15.17 3.90 22.55
N THR A 425 -15.43 3.85 23.86
CA THR A 425 -16.25 2.78 24.49
C THR A 425 -17.63 3.27 24.90
N ASP A 426 -17.95 4.55 24.70
CA ASP A 426 -19.27 5.12 24.96
C ASP A 426 -20.24 4.73 23.84
N SER A 427 -21.29 3.99 24.16
CA SER A 427 -22.31 3.56 23.21
C SER A 427 -23.09 4.69 22.51
N ALA A 428 -22.99 5.93 22.96
CA ALA A 428 -23.55 7.06 22.27
C ALA A 428 -22.67 7.53 21.10
N ALA A 429 -21.35 7.37 21.22
CA ALA A 429 -20.36 7.71 20.19
C ALA A 429 -19.96 6.50 19.32
N CYS A 430 -20.07 5.29 19.85
CA CYS A 430 -19.84 4.02 19.16
C CYS A 430 -21.03 3.07 19.44
N PRO A 431 -22.12 3.15 18.68
CA PRO A 431 -23.32 2.35 18.90
C PRO A 431 -23.10 0.85 18.74
N GLU A 432 -22.05 0.44 18.07
CA GLU A 432 -21.66 -0.94 17.80
C GLU A 432 -21.01 -1.64 19.01
N VAL A 433 -20.64 -0.90 20.08
CA VAL A 433 -20.03 -1.50 21.29
C VAL A 433 -20.92 -2.61 21.84
N SER A 434 -20.33 -3.79 21.98
CA SER A 434 -20.96 -5.04 22.43
C SER A 434 -19.90 -5.96 23.06
N ASP A 435 -20.27 -7.20 23.38
CA ASP A 435 -19.29 -8.18 23.84
C ASP A 435 -18.27 -8.55 22.74
N ASP A 436 -18.64 -8.40 21.46
CA ASP A 436 -17.80 -8.70 20.30
C ASP A 436 -17.09 -7.47 19.70
N VAL A 437 -17.47 -6.27 20.10
CA VAL A 437 -16.88 -5.00 19.68
C VAL A 437 -16.48 -4.21 20.90
N LEU A 438 -15.21 -4.28 21.28
CA LEU A 438 -14.70 -3.66 22.50
C LEU A 438 -14.69 -2.13 22.45
N GLY A 439 -14.65 -1.55 21.26
CA GLY A 439 -14.67 -0.11 21.03
C GLY A 439 -14.64 0.26 19.56
N CYS A 440 -14.71 1.55 19.32
CA CYS A 440 -14.50 2.14 18.01
C CYS A 440 -13.25 3.03 18.04
N PHE A 441 -12.61 3.18 16.89
CA PHE A 441 -11.56 4.16 16.70
C PHE A 441 -12.06 5.34 15.86
N GLU A 442 -11.55 6.53 16.16
CA GLU A 442 -11.64 7.64 15.23
C GLU A 442 -10.55 7.44 14.16
N ALA A 443 -10.95 7.48 12.92
CA ALA A 443 -10.09 7.41 11.76
C ALA A 443 -10.38 8.61 10.85
N HIS A 444 -9.48 8.89 9.93
CA HIS A 444 -9.60 10.04 9.04
C HIS A 444 -9.40 9.65 7.58
N VAL A 445 -10.11 10.34 6.72
CA VAL A 445 -9.80 10.41 5.28
C VAL A 445 -9.48 11.85 4.90
N PHE A 446 -8.64 12.03 3.90
CA PHE A 446 -8.23 13.33 3.39
C PHE A 446 -8.62 13.51 1.93
N ARG A 447 -8.87 14.76 1.57
CA ARG A 447 -8.91 15.23 0.19
C ARG A 447 -7.88 16.32 0.01
N LEU A 448 -7.00 16.14 -0.96
CA LEU A 448 -5.96 17.07 -1.35
C LEU A 448 -6.11 17.38 -2.83
N GLU A 449 -6.20 18.66 -3.19
CA GLU A 449 -6.13 19.08 -4.59
C GLU A 449 -5.09 20.19 -4.75
N LEU A 450 -4.25 20.05 -5.76
CA LEU A 450 -3.28 21.05 -6.19
C LEU A 450 -3.42 21.25 -7.70
N GLY A 451 -4.14 22.29 -8.09
CA GLY A 451 -4.48 22.54 -9.48
C GLY A 451 -5.14 21.34 -10.16
N PRO A 452 -4.53 20.74 -11.20
CA PRO A 452 -5.10 19.59 -11.92
C PRO A 452 -4.89 18.25 -11.20
N VAL A 453 -4.22 18.19 -10.06
CA VAL A 453 -3.88 16.96 -9.34
C VAL A 453 -4.76 16.83 -8.10
N GLY A 454 -5.39 15.67 -7.92
CA GLY A 454 -6.22 15.36 -6.77
C GLY A 454 -5.88 14.01 -6.15
N PHE A 455 -5.85 13.99 -4.82
CA PHE A 455 -5.68 12.78 -4.03
C PHE A 455 -6.82 12.63 -3.03
N LEU A 456 -7.24 11.39 -2.83
CA LEU A 456 -8.03 10.95 -1.68
C LEU A 456 -7.22 9.96 -0.88
N SER A 457 -7.44 9.86 0.43
CA SER A 457 -6.68 8.93 1.26
C SER A 457 -7.56 7.93 1.99
N VAL A 458 -6.98 6.80 2.38
CA VAL A 458 -7.63 5.78 3.20
C VAL A 458 -6.66 5.22 4.25
N PRO A 459 -7.15 4.89 5.48
CA PRO A 459 -6.31 4.35 6.55
C PRO A 459 -6.20 2.81 6.48
N GLY A 460 -5.90 2.28 5.31
CA GLY A 460 -5.77 0.83 5.10
C GLY A 460 -5.50 0.47 3.65
N GLU A 461 -5.53 -0.81 3.38
CA GLU A 461 -5.31 -1.42 2.07
C GLU A 461 -6.61 -1.39 1.26
N LEU A 462 -6.77 -0.36 0.46
CA LEU A 462 -7.96 -0.18 -0.36
C LEU A 462 -7.96 -1.13 -1.54
N LEU A 463 -9.04 -1.87 -1.70
CA LEU A 463 -9.26 -2.66 -2.91
C LEU A 463 -9.47 -1.72 -4.12
N PRO A 464 -8.80 -1.95 -5.27
CA PRO A 464 -8.81 -1.03 -6.42
C PRO A 464 -10.20 -0.73 -6.97
N GLU A 465 -11.13 -1.66 -6.90
CA GLU A 465 -12.51 -1.48 -7.35
C GLU A 465 -13.26 -0.39 -6.56
N LEU A 466 -12.91 -0.17 -5.30
CA LEU A 466 -13.48 0.93 -4.51
C LEU A 466 -12.94 2.29 -4.94
N ALA A 467 -11.70 2.33 -5.45
CA ALA A 467 -11.07 3.55 -5.96
C ALA A 467 -11.56 3.90 -7.37
N TRP A 468 -11.44 2.94 -8.29
CA TRP A 468 -11.62 3.14 -9.74
C TRP A 468 -12.98 2.70 -10.25
N GLY A 469 -13.73 1.91 -9.49
CA GLY A 469 -14.90 1.20 -9.96
C GLY A 469 -14.55 -0.01 -10.83
N LEU A 470 -15.57 -0.77 -11.19
CA LEU A 470 -15.40 -1.89 -12.12
C LEU A 470 -15.33 -1.37 -13.55
N PRO A 471 -14.38 -1.83 -14.37
CA PRO A 471 -14.28 -1.43 -15.77
C PRO A 471 -15.44 -2.03 -16.58
N THR A 472 -16.50 -1.26 -16.71
CA THR A 472 -17.75 -1.68 -17.40
C THR A 472 -17.60 -1.88 -18.91
N ASP A 473 -16.56 -1.29 -19.49
CA ASP A 473 -16.30 -1.33 -20.94
C ASP A 473 -15.34 -2.47 -21.33
N ASP A 474 -14.82 -3.21 -20.37
CA ASP A 474 -13.90 -4.28 -20.62
C ASP A 474 -14.65 -5.57 -20.98
N PRO A 475 -14.50 -6.09 -22.22
CA PRO A 475 -15.20 -7.30 -22.64
C PRO A 475 -14.85 -8.54 -21.79
N ARG A 476 -13.75 -8.53 -21.03
CA ARG A 476 -13.36 -9.59 -20.11
C ARG A 476 -14.36 -9.82 -19.00
N TRP A 477 -14.95 -8.75 -18.47
CA TRP A 477 -15.98 -8.81 -17.44
C TRP A 477 -17.29 -9.42 -17.91
N VAL A 478 -17.53 -9.41 -19.22
CA VAL A 478 -18.75 -9.92 -19.85
C VAL A 478 -18.58 -11.38 -20.31
N THR A 479 -17.35 -11.78 -20.65
CA THR A 479 -17.08 -13.10 -21.26
C THR A 479 -16.89 -14.22 -20.26
N GLU A 480 -16.58 -13.92 -19.00
CA GLU A 480 -16.43 -14.95 -17.95
C GLU A 480 -17.77 -15.47 -17.40
N ALA A 481 -18.88 -14.89 -17.84
CA ALA A 481 -20.19 -15.40 -17.50
C ALA A 481 -20.55 -16.65 -18.32
N ALA A 482 -20.61 -17.82 -17.71
CA ALA A 482 -20.90 -19.11 -18.35
C ALA A 482 -22.22 -19.12 -19.13
N ASP A 483 -23.18 -18.27 -18.80
CA ASP A 483 -24.40 -18.03 -19.59
C ASP A 483 -24.82 -16.55 -19.49
N PRO A 484 -24.39 -15.71 -20.42
CA PRO A 484 -24.78 -14.29 -20.45
C PRO A 484 -26.30 -14.07 -20.49
N ALA A 485 -27.06 -14.99 -21.06
CA ALA A 485 -28.51 -14.89 -21.15
C ALA A 485 -29.19 -15.19 -19.80
N ALA A 486 -28.59 -16.04 -18.98
CA ALA A 486 -29.11 -16.37 -17.65
C ALA A 486 -28.76 -15.29 -16.60
N ARG A 487 -27.78 -14.42 -16.88
CA ARG A 487 -27.19 -13.51 -15.92
C ARG A 487 -27.55 -12.04 -16.10
N GLY A 488 -28.21 -11.68 -17.19
CA GLY A 488 -28.46 -10.27 -17.53
C GLY A 488 -27.20 -9.58 -18.05
N ALA A 489 -27.33 -8.77 -19.08
CA ALA A 489 -26.22 -8.18 -19.85
C ALA A 489 -25.31 -7.24 -19.03
N ASP A 490 -25.65 -6.96 -17.78
CA ASP A 490 -25.01 -5.95 -16.96
C ASP A 490 -24.46 -6.48 -15.61
N ALA A 491 -24.44 -7.78 -15.36
CA ALA A 491 -23.95 -8.31 -14.09
C ALA A 491 -22.52 -8.82 -14.24
N THR A 492 -21.65 -8.35 -13.40
CA THR A 492 -20.34 -8.94 -13.11
C THR A 492 -20.53 -10.09 -12.14
N TYR A 493 -19.72 -11.11 -12.22
CA TYR A 493 -19.82 -12.30 -11.41
C TYR A 493 -18.45 -12.65 -10.87
N PHE A 494 -18.40 -13.17 -9.65
CA PHE A 494 -17.21 -13.70 -9.02
C PHE A 494 -17.51 -15.07 -8.44
N TRP A 495 -16.47 -15.88 -8.27
CA TRP A 495 -16.55 -17.16 -7.61
C TRP A 495 -16.31 -16.97 -6.11
N GLN A 496 -17.15 -17.55 -5.30
CA GLN A 496 -16.96 -17.60 -3.86
C GLN A 496 -16.84 -19.06 -3.43
N HIS A 497 -15.84 -19.34 -2.61
CA HIS A 497 -15.70 -20.62 -1.94
C HIS A 497 -16.84 -20.81 -0.94
N ASP A 498 -17.46 -22.00 -0.93
CA ASP A 498 -18.45 -22.34 0.08
C ASP A 498 -17.73 -22.77 1.37
N PRO A 499 -17.77 -21.97 2.45
CA PRO A 499 -17.06 -22.28 3.69
C PRO A 499 -17.54 -23.56 4.37
N ASP A 500 -18.74 -24.03 4.06
CA ASP A 500 -19.27 -25.30 4.56
C ASP A 500 -18.80 -26.51 3.73
N CYS A 501 -18.04 -26.29 2.67
CA CYS A 501 -17.59 -27.34 1.79
C CYS A 501 -16.34 -28.05 2.33
N THR A 502 -16.48 -29.35 2.57
CA THR A 502 -15.38 -30.21 3.08
C THR A 502 -14.63 -30.96 1.98
N ALA A 503 -14.98 -30.74 0.71
CA ALA A 503 -14.28 -31.34 -0.41
C ALA A 503 -12.94 -30.63 -0.63
N THR A 504 -11.95 -31.38 -1.12
CA THR A 504 -10.70 -30.77 -1.61
C THR A 504 -11.08 -29.77 -2.71
N VAL A 505 -10.71 -28.51 -2.54
CA VAL A 505 -11.03 -27.45 -3.52
C VAL A 505 -10.57 -27.93 -4.90
N PRO A 506 -11.48 -28.04 -5.87
CA PRO A 506 -11.07 -28.35 -7.23
C PRO A 506 -10.20 -27.21 -7.72
N ASP A 507 -9.34 -27.50 -8.67
CA ASP A 507 -8.52 -26.52 -9.33
C ASP A 507 -9.42 -25.36 -9.81
N TYR A 508 -9.31 -24.21 -9.16
CA TYR A 508 -10.12 -23.00 -9.40
C TYR A 508 -10.05 -22.58 -10.87
N GLU A 509 -8.86 -22.69 -11.49
CA GLU A 509 -8.67 -22.42 -12.91
C GLU A 509 -9.43 -23.40 -13.79
N ALA A 510 -9.45 -24.68 -13.42
CA ALA A 510 -10.20 -25.68 -14.17
C ALA A 510 -11.72 -25.47 -14.06
N CYS A 511 -12.23 -25.03 -12.90
CA CYS A 511 -13.62 -24.67 -12.73
C CYS A 511 -14.01 -23.45 -13.57
N ARG A 512 -13.16 -22.44 -13.57
CA ARG A 512 -13.34 -21.24 -14.37
C ARG A 512 -13.30 -21.55 -15.87
N ASP A 513 -12.35 -22.34 -16.32
CA ASP A 513 -12.16 -22.67 -17.75
C ASP A 513 -13.31 -23.53 -18.31
N THR A 514 -13.92 -24.36 -17.49
CA THR A 514 -15.05 -25.18 -17.90
C THR A 514 -16.38 -24.44 -17.87
N LEU A 515 -16.47 -23.34 -17.11
CA LEU A 515 -17.69 -22.56 -16.87
C LEU A 515 -18.91 -23.45 -16.48
N ALA A 516 -18.63 -24.66 -16.03
CA ALA A 516 -19.65 -25.65 -15.72
C ALA A 516 -20.08 -25.51 -14.25
N ILE A 517 -21.08 -24.71 -14.01
CA ILE A 517 -21.67 -24.43 -12.68
C ILE A 517 -22.11 -25.71 -11.91
N GLY A 518 -21.98 -26.88 -12.47
CA GLY A 518 -22.38 -28.13 -11.83
C GLY A 518 -21.24 -29.05 -11.41
N ASP A 519 -20.04 -28.81 -11.89
CA ASP A 519 -18.89 -29.69 -11.70
C ASP A 519 -17.82 -29.14 -10.72
N CYS A 520 -18.03 -27.92 -10.18
CA CYS A 520 -17.14 -27.29 -9.24
C CYS A 520 -17.72 -27.40 -7.83
N ASP A 521 -17.39 -28.49 -7.16
CA ASP A 521 -17.73 -28.67 -5.74
C ASP A 521 -17.07 -27.54 -4.94
N CYS A 522 -17.84 -26.89 -4.08
CA CYS A 522 -17.39 -25.84 -3.19
C CYS A 522 -17.23 -24.41 -3.78
N LEU A 523 -17.43 -24.22 -5.06
CA LEU A 523 -17.42 -22.88 -5.65
C LEU A 523 -18.83 -22.46 -6.05
N THR A 524 -19.24 -21.30 -5.57
CA THR A 524 -20.53 -20.69 -5.95
C THR A 524 -20.27 -19.42 -6.73
N LEU A 525 -20.85 -19.34 -7.93
CA LEU A 525 -20.79 -18.14 -8.74
C LEU A 525 -21.79 -17.13 -8.22
N HIS A 526 -21.32 -16.02 -7.74
CA HIS A 526 -22.14 -14.90 -7.26
C HIS A 526 -22.18 -13.78 -8.29
N ALA A 527 -23.35 -13.09 -8.38
CA ALA A 527 -23.39 -11.80 -9.03
C ALA A 527 -22.63 -10.81 -8.13
N TRP A 528 -21.70 -10.07 -8.71
CA TRP A 528 -21.04 -9.00 -7.98
C TRP A 528 -22.09 -7.99 -7.52
N PRO A 529 -22.35 -7.87 -6.22
CA PRO A 529 -23.43 -7.03 -5.72
C PRO A 529 -23.11 -5.54 -5.84
N TYR A 530 -21.85 -5.21 -6.13
CA TYR A 530 -21.36 -3.85 -6.19
C TYR A 530 -21.08 -3.41 -7.62
N ARG A 531 -22.10 -2.94 -8.29
CA ARG A 531 -21.84 -1.76 -9.10
C ARG A 531 -21.95 -0.58 -8.16
N LEU A 532 -20.82 -0.04 -7.73
CA LEU A 532 -20.78 1.22 -6.98
C LEU A 532 -21.58 2.30 -7.71
N SER A 533 -21.59 2.25 -9.07
CA SER A 533 -22.40 3.11 -9.94
C SER A 533 -23.91 2.87 -9.86
N ASP A 534 -24.38 1.68 -9.48
CA ASP A 534 -25.80 1.33 -9.43
C ASP A 534 -26.40 1.54 -8.03
N GLN A 535 -25.58 1.78 -7.02
CA GLN A 535 -26.07 2.15 -5.70
C GLN A 535 -26.35 3.66 -5.66
N PRO A 536 -27.59 4.08 -5.44
CA PRO A 536 -27.92 5.50 -5.35
C PRO A 536 -27.03 6.20 -4.32
N GLY A 537 -26.15 7.10 -4.77
CA GLY A 537 -25.31 7.93 -3.94
C GLY A 537 -23.94 7.37 -3.57
N ARG A 538 -23.53 6.23 -4.12
CA ARG A 538 -22.17 5.67 -3.96
C ARG A 538 -21.48 5.59 -5.31
N ALA A 539 -20.52 6.47 -5.53
CA ALA A 539 -19.61 6.44 -6.68
C ALA A 539 -18.27 5.82 -6.25
N PRO A 540 -17.47 5.30 -7.19
CA PRO A 540 -16.03 5.03 -6.93
C PRO A 540 -15.36 6.26 -6.32
N LEU A 541 -14.41 6.05 -5.41
CA LEU A 541 -13.82 7.17 -4.66
C LEU A 541 -13.24 8.24 -5.57
N LEU A 542 -12.51 7.85 -6.61
CA LEU A 542 -11.88 8.80 -7.52
C LEU A 542 -12.87 9.63 -8.36
N ASP A 543 -14.13 9.21 -8.46
CA ASP A 543 -15.18 10.01 -9.12
C ASP A 543 -15.63 11.22 -8.29
N HIS A 544 -15.21 11.32 -7.02
CA HIS A 544 -15.37 12.52 -6.22
C HIS A 544 -14.38 13.64 -6.59
N LEU A 545 -13.35 13.35 -7.39
CA LEU A 545 -12.35 14.30 -7.85
C LEU A 545 -12.66 14.77 -9.28
N ASP A 546 -12.82 16.09 -9.44
CA ASP A 546 -12.97 16.73 -10.76
C ASP A 546 -11.63 17.09 -11.41
N THR A 547 -10.53 16.57 -10.88
CA THR A 547 -9.18 16.83 -11.35
C THR A 547 -8.76 15.91 -12.50
N GLU A 548 -7.83 16.35 -13.34
CA GLU A 548 -7.33 15.57 -14.48
C GLU A 548 -6.49 14.37 -14.04
N TYR A 549 -5.65 14.56 -13.01
CA TYR A 549 -4.79 13.54 -12.41
C TYR A 549 -5.39 13.15 -11.08
N ARG A 550 -5.91 11.94 -11.00
CA ARG A 550 -6.61 11.44 -9.83
C ARG A 550 -5.87 10.23 -9.28
N ALA A 551 -5.71 10.15 -7.96
CA ALA A 551 -5.04 9.04 -7.30
C ALA A 551 -5.52 8.86 -5.85
N MET A 552 -5.25 7.69 -5.28
CA MET A 552 -5.42 7.43 -3.86
C MET A 552 -4.08 7.58 -3.12
N ILE A 553 -4.14 7.80 -1.81
CA ILE A 553 -3.05 7.56 -0.88
C ILE A 553 -3.53 6.49 0.08
N GLY A 554 -3.07 5.28 -0.10
CA GLY A 554 -3.32 4.15 0.79
C GLY A 554 -2.57 4.27 2.10
N MET A 555 -2.91 3.45 3.10
CA MET A 555 -2.18 3.33 4.36
C MET A 555 -2.00 4.67 5.10
N ALA A 556 -2.92 5.60 4.91
CA ALA A 556 -2.78 6.97 5.36
C ALA A 556 -3.44 7.21 6.71
N ASP A 557 -2.72 7.88 7.62
CA ASP A 557 -3.17 8.31 8.96
C ASP A 557 -3.43 7.19 9.97
N SER A 558 -3.45 5.95 9.56
CA SER A 558 -3.47 4.72 10.36
C SER A 558 -3.31 3.50 9.46
N TYR A 559 -3.23 2.33 10.09
CA TYR A 559 -3.32 1.05 9.41
C TYR A 559 -4.36 0.16 10.09
N PHE A 560 -5.48 -0.05 9.42
CA PHE A 560 -6.56 -0.93 9.85
C PHE A 560 -6.76 -2.12 8.91
N SER A 561 -5.70 -2.47 8.15
CA SER A 561 -5.67 -3.54 7.17
C SER A 561 -6.63 -3.32 6.00
N TYR A 562 -7.20 -4.37 5.43
CA TYR A 562 -7.95 -4.33 4.18
C TYR A 562 -9.29 -3.61 4.28
N VAL A 563 -9.57 -2.78 3.29
CA VAL A 563 -10.84 -2.07 3.11
C VAL A 563 -11.69 -2.84 2.12
N ILE A 564 -12.47 -3.79 2.64
CA ILE A 564 -13.25 -4.76 1.85
C ILE A 564 -14.71 -4.30 1.79
N PRO A 565 -15.40 -4.37 0.62
CA PRO A 565 -16.84 -4.15 0.54
C PRO A 565 -17.61 -5.08 1.48
N GLU A 566 -18.59 -4.56 2.24
CA GLU A 566 -19.33 -5.36 3.23
C GLU A 566 -19.95 -6.66 2.66
N PRO A 567 -20.52 -6.68 1.43
CA PRO A 567 -21.05 -7.91 0.86
C PRO A 567 -20.02 -8.98 0.51
N ASP A 568 -18.77 -8.57 0.29
CA ASP A 568 -17.68 -9.51 0.00
C ASP A 568 -17.00 -10.01 1.27
N PHE A 569 -17.33 -9.40 2.41
CA PHE A 569 -16.71 -9.72 3.66
C PHE A 569 -17.23 -11.05 4.22
N ASN A 570 -16.38 -12.06 4.32
CA ASN A 570 -16.71 -13.34 4.94
C ASN A 570 -16.55 -13.24 6.46
N ARG A 571 -17.68 -13.14 7.17
CA ARG A 571 -17.70 -13.04 8.64
C ARG A 571 -17.45 -14.38 9.35
N ALA A 572 -17.37 -15.49 8.61
CA ALA A 572 -17.14 -16.81 9.17
C ALA A 572 -15.64 -17.15 9.35
N VAL A 573 -14.76 -16.39 8.73
CA VAL A 573 -13.31 -16.55 8.87
C VAL A 573 -12.74 -15.62 9.94
N SER A 574 -11.66 -16.06 10.56
CA SER A 574 -10.87 -15.27 11.50
C SER A 574 -9.40 -15.67 11.37
N LEU A 575 -8.49 -14.92 11.97
CA LEU A 575 -7.07 -15.29 12.00
C LEU A 575 -6.81 -16.73 12.50
N PHE A 576 -7.78 -17.30 13.23
CA PHE A 576 -7.68 -18.68 13.77
C PHE A 576 -8.43 -19.72 12.93
N THR A 577 -9.21 -19.29 11.94
CA THR A 577 -10.08 -20.14 11.11
C THR A 577 -9.98 -19.76 9.63
N ASP A 578 -8.80 -19.32 9.22
CA ASP A 578 -8.53 -19.02 7.81
C ASP A 578 -8.74 -20.27 6.95
N ASP A 579 -9.47 -20.10 5.87
CA ASP A 579 -9.76 -21.16 4.88
C ASP A 579 -8.78 -21.14 3.68
N GLY A 580 -7.82 -20.22 3.70
CA GLY A 580 -6.81 -20.04 2.65
C GLY A 580 -7.28 -19.23 1.43
N ASP A 581 -8.54 -18.74 1.46
CA ASP A 581 -9.15 -18.00 0.35
C ASP A 581 -9.63 -16.59 0.77
N HIS A 582 -9.78 -16.35 2.08
CA HIS A 582 -10.27 -15.10 2.65
C HIS A 582 -9.26 -14.46 3.62
N TYR A 583 -7.99 -14.47 3.24
CA TYR A 583 -6.92 -13.91 4.06
C TYR A 583 -7.19 -12.44 4.45
N GLU A 584 -7.62 -11.63 3.49
CA GLU A 584 -7.89 -10.21 3.69
C GLU A 584 -8.97 -9.98 4.76
N ASP A 585 -9.98 -10.83 4.78
CA ASP A 585 -11.08 -10.77 5.76
C ASP A 585 -10.59 -11.07 7.18
N THR A 586 -9.63 -11.98 7.31
CA THR A 586 -9.09 -12.41 8.61
C THR A 586 -8.34 -11.30 9.32
N VAL A 587 -7.79 -10.34 8.59
CA VAL A 587 -6.96 -9.23 9.11
C VAL A 587 -7.61 -7.86 9.01
N SER A 588 -8.71 -7.70 8.27
CA SER A 588 -9.46 -6.44 8.20
C SER A 588 -10.10 -6.09 9.54
N ALA A 589 -10.09 -4.80 9.90
CA ALA A 589 -10.60 -4.34 11.20
C ALA A 589 -12.09 -4.57 11.41
N ALA A 590 -12.90 -4.43 10.35
CA ALA A 590 -14.36 -4.60 10.42
C ALA A 590 -14.99 -4.75 9.04
N SER A 591 -16.08 -5.53 8.96
CA SER A 591 -16.87 -5.72 7.75
C SER A 591 -17.50 -4.43 7.20
N VAL A 592 -17.69 -3.42 8.03
CA VAL A 592 -18.27 -2.12 7.65
C VAL A 592 -17.22 -1.09 7.27
N PHE A 593 -15.96 -1.48 7.17
CA PHE A 593 -14.86 -0.53 6.98
C PHE A 593 -15.00 0.25 5.66
N ALA A 594 -15.23 -0.44 4.55
CA ALA A 594 -15.43 0.21 3.26
C ALA A 594 -16.59 1.20 3.27
N ASP A 595 -17.72 0.85 3.86
CA ASP A 595 -18.88 1.73 3.98
C ASP A 595 -18.55 3.01 4.75
N ARG A 596 -17.79 2.91 5.85
CA ARG A 596 -17.36 4.08 6.63
C ARG A 596 -16.47 5.02 5.84
N VAL A 597 -15.52 4.44 5.07
CA VAL A 597 -14.63 5.19 4.17
C VAL A 597 -15.42 5.90 3.08
N LEU A 598 -16.31 5.18 2.39
CA LEU A 598 -17.14 5.74 1.32
C LEU A 598 -18.03 6.88 1.82
N ASP A 599 -18.68 6.70 2.98
CA ASP A 599 -19.51 7.73 3.59
C ASP A 599 -18.71 8.97 4.02
N ALA A 600 -17.49 8.79 4.52
CA ALA A 600 -16.62 9.89 4.88
C ALA A 600 -16.20 10.71 3.65
N HIS A 601 -15.82 10.04 2.56
CA HIS A 601 -15.50 10.73 1.31
C HIS A 601 -16.70 11.42 0.68
N GLN A 602 -17.90 10.84 0.78
CA GLN A 602 -19.12 11.51 0.32
C GLN A 602 -19.35 12.82 1.11
N ARG A 603 -19.15 12.80 2.44
CA ARG A 603 -19.26 14.03 3.25
C ARG A 603 -18.22 15.08 2.88
N LEU A 604 -16.97 14.67 2.55
CA LEU A 604 -15.94 15.54 2.00
C LEU A 604 -16.39 16.15 0.67
N ALA A 605 -16.86 15.34 -0.27
CA ALA A 605 -17.34 15.79 -1.57
C ALA A 605 -18.49 16.79 -1.44
N ASP A 606 -19.46 16.53 -0.56
CA ASP A 606 -20.59 17.43 -0.31
C ASP A 606 -20.15 18.80 0.28
N ARG A 607 -19.07 18.84 1.07
CA ARG A 607 -18.50 20.11 1.55
C ARG A 607 -17.81 20.89 0.44
N TRP A 608 -17.11 20.20 -0.44
CA TRP A 608 -16.36 20.84 -1.52
C TRP A 608 -17.23 21.33 -2.68
N ALA A 609 -18.43 20.76 -2.84
CA ALA A 609 -19.44 21.21 -3.80
C ALA A 609 -20.16 22.52 -3.43
N ARG A 610 -19.99 22.99 -2.16
CA ARG A 610 -20.60 24.23 -1.62
C ARG A 610 -19.68 25.42 -1.80
#